data_9cfeeb63368bb7f5b8a879d48cf277f8
#
_entry.id   9cfeeb63368bb7f5b8a879d48cf277f8
#
_cell.length_a   1.000
_cell.length_b   1.000
_cell.length_c   1.000
_cell.angle_alpha   90.00
_cell.angle_beta   90.00
_cell.angle_gamma   90.00
#
_symmetry.space_group_name_H-M   'P 1'
#
loop_
_entity.id
_entity.type
_entity.pdbx_description
1 polymer ?
#
loop_
_entity_poly.entity_id
_entity_poly.type
_entity_poly.pdbx_seq_one_letter_code
_entity_poly.pdbx_strand_id
1 'polypeptide(L)'
;MKKYRVEIKPAAEADLLKRYNEIGEASQQNALNWYLSIIDAIEKLDELAELCPIAPEDTEIYKDIRHLIIGDYRVLYHIVGKVVTVLHIRHSAMDRKLDY
;
A
#
# COMPACT_ATOMS: atom_id res chain seq x y z
N MET A 1 1.81 17.27 11.38
CA MET A 1 2.40 16.65 12.58
C MET A 1 2.31 15.14 12.48
N LYS A 2 3.42 14.44 12.70
CA LYS A 2 3.43 12.99 12.62
C LYS A 2 2.68 12.36 13.78
N LYS A 3 1.71 11.54 13.46
CA LYS A 3 0.94 10.79 14.44
C LYS A 3 1.41 9.37 14.58
N TYR A 4 1.87 8.78 13.45
CA TYR A 4 2.23 7.37 13.39
C TYR A 4 3.59 7.20 12.79
N ARG A 5 4.28 6.14 13.22
CA ARG A 5 5.45 5.65 12.52
C ARG A 5 4.97 4.71 11.43
N VAL A 6 5.57 4.81 10.24
CA VAL A 6 5.17 3.98 9.11
C VAL A 6 6.26 2.95 8.84
N GLU A 7 5.87 1.69 8.80
CA GLU A 7 6.77 0.59 8.50
C GLU A 7 6.22 -0.19 7.31
N ILE A 8 7.11 -0.74 6.50
CA ILE A 8 6.73 -1.49 5.31
C ILE A 8 7.20 -2.93 5.50
N LYS A 9 6.24 -3.87 5.41
CA LYS A 9 6.56 -5.28 5.54
C LYS A 9 7.32 -5.79 4.32
N PRO A 10 8.15 -6.83 4.47
CA PRO A 10 8.86 -7.41 3.32
C PRO A 10 7.96 -7.80 2.16
N ALA A 11 6.75 -8.28 2.44
CA ALA A 11 5.81 -8.62 1.39
C ALA A 11 5.41 -7.41 0.56
N ALA A 12 5.21 -6.25 1.22
CA ALA A 12 4.88 -5.02 0.51
C ALA A 12 6.08 -4.51 -0.29
N GLU A 13 7.28 -4.63 0.27
CA GLU A 13 8.49 -4.25 -0.47
C GLU A 13 8.65 -5.12 -1.71
N ALA A 14 8.36 -6.41 -1.61
CA ALA A 14 8.41 -7.31 -2.74
C ALA A 14 7.39 -6.92 -3.81
N ASP A 15 6.18 -6.54 -3.39
CA ASP A 15 5.16 -6.06 -4.31
C ASP A 15 5.63 -4.81 -5.08
N LEU A 16 6.23 -3.86 -4.35
CA LEU A 16 6.75 -2.64 -4.95
C LEU A 16 7.83 -2.95 -5.98
N LEU A 17 8.77 -3.81 -5.62
CA LEU A 17 9.89 -4.12 -6.48
C LEU A 17 9.44 -4.87 -7.72
N LYS A 18 8.54 -5.82 -7.55
CA LYS A 18 8.02 -6.59 -8.67
C LYS A 18 7.34 -5.67 -9.69
N ARG A 19 6.49 -4.76 -9.22
CA ARG A 19 5.78 -3.87 -10.14
C ARG A 19 6.72 -2.85 -10.75
N TYR A 20 7.67 -2.35 -9.98
CA TYR A 20 8.68 -1.44 -10.49
C TYR A 20 9.41 -2.07 -11.69
N ASN A 21 9.82 -3.33 -11.54
CA ASN A 21 10.52 -4.03 -12.61
C ASN A 21 9.62 -4.27 -13.82
N GLU A 22 8.35 -4.60 -13.61
CA GLU A 22 7.41 -4.82 -14.71
C GLU A 22 7.19 -3.54 -15.52
N ILE A 23 7.01 -2.42 -14.84
CA ILE A 23 6.83 -1.14 -15.52
C ILE A 23 8.12 -0.76 -16.23
N GLY A 24 9.25 -1.03 -15.59
CA GLY A 24 10.57 -0.69 -16.13
C GLY A 24 10.91 -1.39 -17.41
N GLU A 25 10.31 -2.54 -17.68
CA GLU A 25 10.52 -3.26 -18.94
C GLU A 25 10.04 -2.42 -20.13
N ALA A 26 9.00 -1.63 -19.94
CA ALA A 26 8.49 -0.76 -21.00
C ALA A 26 9.09 0.64 -20.91
N SER A 27 9.30 1.16 -19.69
CA SER A 27 9.80 2.52 -19.50
C SER A 27 10.37 2.67 -18.09
N GLN A 28 11.66 2.89 -17.99
CA GLN A 28 12.29 3.12 -16.70
C GLN A 28 11.81 4.42 -16.06
N GLN A 29 11.54 5.44 -16.88
CA GLN A 29 11.03 6.70 -16.36
C GLN A 29 9.65 6.53 -15.73
N ASN A 30 8.79 5.76 -16.38
CA ASN A 30 7.46 5.51 -15.83
C ASN A 30 7.54 4.68 -14.55
N ALA A 31 8.46 3.72 -14.49
CA ALA A 31 8.67 2.93 -13.30
C ALA A 31 9.10 3.80 -12.12
N LEU A 32 10.02 4.71 -12.37
CA LEU A 32 10.49 5.61 -11.32
C LEU A 32 9.39 6.54 -10.85
N ASN A 33 8.63 7.12 -11.78
CA ASN A 33 7.53 8.01 -11.44
C ASN A 33 6.48 7.27 -10.60
N TRP A 34 6.15 6.05 -11.00
CA TRP A 34 5.20 5.23 -10.24
C TRP A 34 5.71 4.95 -8.83
N TYR A 35 6.96 4.51 -8.73
CA TYR A 35 7.56 4.16 -7.45
C TYR A 35 7.55 5.34 -6.49
N LEU A 36 7.98 6.50 -6.98
CA LEU A 36 8.04 7.70 -6.15
C LEU A 36 6.65 8.14 -5.69
N SER A 37 5.63 7.99 -6.55
CA SER A 37 4.28 8.37 -6.17
C SER A 37 3.73 7.45 -5.09
N ILE A 38 4.03 6.16 -5.15
CA ILE A 38 3.59 5.20 -4.12
C ILE A 38 4.30 5.46 -2.80
N ILE A 39 5.61 5.67 -2.85
CA ILE A 39 6.39 5.96 -1.63
C ILE A 39 5.90 7.25 -0.97
N ASP A 40 5.65 8.29 -1.76
CA ASP A 40 5.14 9.55 -1.21
C ASP A 40 3.80 9.34 -0.51
N ALA A 41 2.92 8.56 -1.11
CA ALA A 41 1.62 8.27 -0.52
C ALA A 41 1.76 7.45 0.77
N ILE A 42 2.67 6.48 0.78
CA ILE A 42 2.92 5.68 1.99
C ILE A 42 3.42 6.57 3.12
N GLU A 43 4.32 7.49 2.82
CA GLU A 43 4.84 8.39 3.84
C GLU A 43 3.75 9.26 4.45
N LYS A 44 2.75 9.65 3.68
CA LYS A 44 1.66 10.45 4.16
C LYS A 44 0.74 9.70 5.12
N LEU A 45 0.87 8.39 5.21
CA LEU A 45 0.08 7.62 6.18
C LEU A 45 0.45 7.97 7.62
N ASP A 46 1.56 8.64 7.86
CA ASP A 46 1.89 9.12 9.20
C ASP A 46 0.80 10.07 9.73
N GLU A 47 0.06 10.74 8.84
CA GLU A 47 -1.02 11.64 9.22
C GLU A 47 -2.39 11.16 8.76
N LEU A 48 -2.45 10.40 7.66
CA LEU A 48 -3.72 10.06 7.02
C LEU A 48 -4.26 8.68 7.38
N ALA A 49 -3.54 7.92 8.21
CA ALA A 49 -3.86 6.52 8.42
C ALA A 49 -5.29 6.27 8.89
N GLU A 50 -5.83 7.15 9.73
CA GLU A 50 -7.17 6.96 10.28
C GLU A 50 -8.28 7.42 9.34
N LEU A 51 -7.92 8.13 8.28
CA LEU A 51 -8.88 8.70 7.35
C LEU A 51 -9.26 7.78 6.22
N CYS A 52 -8.48 6.74 5.98
CA CYS A 52 -8.75 5.82 4.89
C CYS A 52 -9.76 4.76 5.32
N PRO A 53 -10.58 4.28 4.37
CA PRO A 53 -11.62 3.30 4.70
C PRO A 53 -11.06 1.91 4.95
N ILE A 54 -11.88 1.07 5.56
CA ILE A 54 -11.58 -0.34 5.75
C ILE A 54 -11.59 -1.03 4.39
N ALA A 55 -10.59 -1.85 4.15
CA ALA A 55 -10.44 -2.56 2.87
C ALA A 55 -11.35 -3.77 2.79
N PRO A 56 -11.73 -4.19 1.56
CA PRO A 56 -12.49 -5.43 1.40
C PRO A 56 -11.75 -6.66 1.93
N GLU A 57 -10.43 -6.58 2.04
CA GLU A 57 -9.59 -7.67 2.54
C GLU A 57 -9.67 -7.83 4.05
N ASP A 58 -10.41 -6.97 4.73
CA ASP A 58 -10.58 -7.09 6.17
C ASP A 58 -11.29 -8.41 6.49
N THR A 59 -10.66 -9.23 7.33
CA THR A 59 -11.16 -10.58 7.64
C THR A 59 -11.10 -10.80 9.15
N GLU A 60 -11.56 -11.98 9.58
CA GLU A 60 -11.45 -12.34 10.99
C GLU A 60 -10.01 -12.51 11.44
N ILE A 61 -9.13 -12.91 10.51
CA ILE A 61 -7.71 -13.10 10.80
C ILE A 61 -6.97 -11.78 10.81
N TYR A 62 -7.25 -10.94 9.82
CA TYR A 62 -6.64 -9.62 9.70
C TYR A 62 -7.72 -8.56 9.83
N LYS A 63 -7.88 -8.05 11.04
CA LYS A 63 -8.88 -7.03 11.32
C LYS A 63 -8.30 -5.64 11.12
N ASP A 64 -9.19 -4.72 10.77
CA ASP A 64 -8.85 -3.31 10.64
C ASP A 64 -7.81 -3.04 9.56
N ILE A 65 -7.83 -3.83 8.49
CA ILE A 65 -7.04 -3.52 7.31
C ILE A 65 -7.70 -2.37 6.58
N ARG A 66 -6.92 -1.33 6.35
CA ARG A 66 -7.37 -0.16 5.61
C ARG A 66 -6.64 -0.10 4.28
N HIS A 67 -7.15 0.70 3.35
CA HIS A 67 -6.46 0.88 2.09
C HIS A 67 -6.44 2.35 1.68
N LEU A 68 -5.30 2.77 1.14
CA LEU A 68 -5.12 4.07 0.53
C LEU A 68 -5.09 3.85 -0.98
N ILE A 69 -6.02 4.49 -1.68
CA ILE A 69 -6.13 4.33 -3.13
C ILE A 69 -5.29 5.39 -3.82
N ILE A 70 -4.41 4.94 -4.73
CA ILE A 70 -3.53 5.82 -5.49
C ILE A 70 -3.59 5.39 -6.95
N GLY A 71 -4.32 6.16 -7.77
CA GLY A 71 -4.51 5.79 -9.16
C GLY A 71 -5.14 4.40 -9.25
N ASP A 72 -4.45 3.49 -9.92
CA ASP A 72 -4.92 2.12 -10.11
C ASP A 72 -4.43 1.16 -9.03
N TYR A 73 -3.82 1.69 -7.96
CA TYR A 73 -3.21 0.86 -6.93
C TYR A 73 -3.79 1.14 -5.57
N ARG A 74 -3.67 0.16 -4.69
CA ARG A 74 -4.10 0.29 -3.30
C ARG A 74 -2.96 -0.13 -2.40
N VAL A 75 -2.71 0.69 -1.38
CA VAL A 75 -1.77 0.38 -0.32
C VAL A 75 -2.58 -0.17 0.85
N LEU A 76 -2.39 -1.44 1.15
CA LEU A 76 -3.09 -2.08 2.27
C LEU A 76 -2.23 -1.99 3.52
N TYR A 77 -2.83 -1.53 4.60
CA TYR A 77 -2.10 -1.36 5.85
C TYR A 77 -3.03 -1.56 7.04
N HIS A 78 -2.43 -1.76 8.20
CA HIS A 78 -3.20 -1.73 9.44
C HIS A 78 -2.47 -0.86 10.46
N ILE A 79 -3.19 -0.47 11.51
CA ILE A 79 -2.66 0.38 12.57
C ILE A 79 -2.60 -0.46 13.84
N VAL A 80 -1.42 -0.55 14.44
CA VAL A 80 -1.23 -1.21 15.73
C VAL A 80 -0.52 -0.22 16.62
N GLY A 81 -1.23 0.26 17.67
CA GLY A 81 -0.69 1.30 18.53
C GLY A 81 -0.41 2.56 17.74
N LYS A 82 0.85 2.98 17.71
CA LYS A 82 1.26 4.16 16.96
C LYS A 82 2.04 3.81 15.71
N VAL A 83 1.89 2.59 15.23
CA VAL A 83 2.60 2.12 14.05
C VAL A 83 1.62 1.76 12.96
N VAL A 84 1.84 2.33 11.77
CA VAL A 84 1.15 1.93 10.55
C VAL A 84 2.05 0.93 9.85
N THR A 85 1.55 -0.27 9.63
CA THR A 85 2.30 -1.32 8.96
C THR A 85 1.69 -1.56 7.59
N VAL A 86 2.47 -1.29 6.55
CA VAL A 86 2.05 -1.54 5.17
C VAL A 86 2.22 -3.02 4.87
N LEU A 87 1.13 -3.68 4.50
CA LEU A 87 1.08 -5.12 4.33
C LEU A 87 1.30 -5.56 2.89
N HIS A 88 0.65 -4.87 1.96
CA HIS A 88 0.72 -5.20 0.54
C HIS A 88 0.43 -3.98 -0.31
N ILE A 89 0.92 -4.02 -1.54
CA ILE A 89 0.56 -3.06 -2.59
C ILE A 89 -0.14 -3.88 -3.67
N ARG A 90 -1.37 -3.52 -4.00
CA ARG A 90 -2.16 -4.28 -4.96
C ARG A 90 -2.71 -3.38 -6.07
N HIS A 91 -2.87 -3.96 -7.24
CA HIS A 91 -3.55 -3.29 -8.33
C HIS A 91 -5.06 -3.39 -8.07
N SER A 92 -5.78 -2.27 -8.14
CA SER A 92 -7.18 -2.24 -7.74
C SER A 92 -8.07 -3.18 -8.54
N ALA A 93 -7.76 -3.39 -9.82
CA ALA A 93 -8.55 -4.28 -10.67
C ALA A 93 -8.42 -5.75 -10.26
N MET A 94 -7.30 -6.14 -9.67
CA MET A 94 -7.04 -7.52 -9.27
C MET A 94 -7.64 -7.85 -7.91
N ASP A 95 -7.90 -6.84 -7.12
CA ASP A 95 -8.26 -7.04 -5.72
C ASP A 95 -9.70 -7.41 -5.48
N ARG A 96 -10.49 -7.33 -6.51
CA ARG A 96 -11.91 -7.63 -6.36
C ARG A 96 -12.17 -9.11 -6.21
N LYS A 97 -11.19 -9.91 -6.60
CA LYS A 97 -11.27 -11.35 -6.39
C LYS A 97 -10.38 -11.68 -5.21
N LEU A 98 -11.03 -12.03 -4.15
CA LEU A 98 -10.34 -12.36 -2.92
C LEU A 98 -9.94 -13.81 -2.96
N ASP A 99 -8.92 -14.10 -3.73
CA ASP A 99 -8.36 -15.44 -3.80
C ASP A 99 -7.28 -15.56 -2.75
N TYR A 100 -7.74 -15.77 -1.58
CA TYR A 100 -6.80 -15.98 -0.50
C TYR A 100 -6.54 -17.46 -0.31
#